data_96912a07c46ed7f6c6d128112683eb1a
#
_entry.id   96912a07c46ed7f6c6d128112683eb1a
#
_cell.length_a   1.000
_cell.length_b   1.000
_cell.length_c   1.000
_cell.angle_alpha   90.00
_cell.angle_beta   90.00
_cell.angle_gamma   90.00
#
_symmetry.space_group_name_H-M   'P 1'
#
loop_
_entity.id
_entity.type
_entity.pdbx_description
1 polymer ?
#
loop_
_entity_poly.entity_id
_entity_poly.type
_entity_poly.pdbx_seq_one_letter_code
_entity_poly.pdbx_strand_id
1 'polypeptide(L)' 'MQTVTNSMNIQTPTPHSLVGHVRRFGPHGVLYEVIEILDNKRALIRVIDTGEEAAYSLDKIFADPTD' A
#
# COMPACT_ATOMS: atom_id res chain seq x y z
N MET A 1 2.44 -22.82 -21.76
CA MET A 1 2.39 -22.54 -21.23
C MET A 1 2.30 -21.71 -20.76
N GLN A 2 2.32 -21.63 -20.76
CA GLN A 2 2.21 -20.97 -20.21
C GLN A 2 2.46 -20.25 -19.74
N THR A 3 2.56 -20.22 -19.83
CA THR A 3 2.77 -19.77 -19.22
C THR A 3 3.16 -18.90 -19.05
N VAL A 4 3.57 -19.20 -19.17
CA VAL A 4 4.00 -18.27 -19.05
C VAL A 4 3.62 -16.98 -19.06
N THR A 5 3.08 -16.75 -19.42
CA THR A 5 2.45 -15.61 -19.38
C THR A 5 2.46 -14.92 -18.19
N ASN A 6 2.64 -15.50 -17.29
CA ASN A 6 2.72 -14.96 -16.08
C ASN A 6 3.69 -13.94 -15.94
N SER A 7 4.71 -13.95 -16.67
CA SER A 7 5.76 -12.99 -16.53
C SER A 7 5.30 -11.61 -16.79
N MET A 8 4.24 -11.46 -17.50
CA MET A 8 3.80 -10.16 -17.78
C MET A 8 3.24 -9.50 -16.59
N ASN A 9 2.77 -10.24 -15.69
CA ASN A 9 2.16 -9.67 -14.55
C ASN A 9 3.14 -9.03 -13.64
N ILE A 10 4.37 -9.39 -13.72
CA ILE A 10 5.32 -8.81 -12.81
C ILE A 10 5.71 -7.42 -13.19
N GLN A 11 5.24 -6.92 -14.30
CA GLN A 11 5.52 -5.57 -14.68
C GLN A 11 4.82 -4.58 -13.79
N THR A 12 3.75 -5.00 -13.15
CA THR A 12 2.93 -4.10 -12.34
C THR A 12 2.92 -4.57 -10.91
N PRO A 13 3.27 -3.72 -9.96
CA PRO A 13 3.21 -4.11 -8.57
C PRO A 13 1.79 -4.44 -8.19
N THR A 14 1.59 -5.48 -7.42
CA THR A 14 0.26 -5.80 -6.93
C THR A 14 0.02 -5.05 -5.63
N PRO A 15 -1.23 -4.73 -5.31
CA PRO A 15 -1.52 -4.06 -4.04
C PRO A 15 -1.04 -4.84 -2.84
N HIS A 16 -1.07 -6.17 -2.91
CA HIS A 16 -0.65 -6.98 -1.78
C HIS A 16 0.82 -6.78 -1.43
N SER A 17 1.62 -6.35 -2.37
CA SER A 17 3.03 -6.10 -2.10
C SER A 17 3.25 -4.89 -1.20
N LEU A 18 2.21 -4.08 -0.97
CA LEU A 18 2.31 -2.94 -0.09
C LEU A 18 2.18 -3.32 1.38
N VAL A 19 1.64 -4.50 1.69
CA VAL A 19 1.42 -4.89 3.08
C VAL A 19 2.75 -4.91 3.82
N GLY A 20 2.80 -4.23 4.95
CA GLY A 20 4.02 -4.07 5.74
C GLY A 20 4.84 -2.84 5.38
N HIS A 21 4.51 -2.16 4.28
CA HIS A 21 5.24 -0.95 3.94
C HIS A 21 4.87 0.19 4.86
N VAL A 22 5.85 1.02 5.18
CA VAL A 22 5.66 2.24 5.96
C VAL A 22 5.79 3.42 5.03
N ARG A 23 4.82 4.31 5.08
CA ARG A 23 4.81 5.51 4.26
C ARG A 23 4.41 6.71 5.09
N ARG A 24 4.50 7.89 4.50
CA ARG A 24 4.18 9.13 5.19
C ARG A 24 3.00 9.80 4.49
N PHE A 25 2.09 10.39 5.24
CA PHE A 25 0.98 11.12 4.64
C PHE A 25 1.53 12.39 4.01
N GLY A 26 1.85 12.32 2.72
CA GLY A 26 2.47 13.42 2.02
C GLY A 26 3.86 13.70 2.55
N PRO A 27 4.49 14.78 2.09
CA PRO A 27 5.89 15.04 2.44
C PRO A 27 6.12 15.44 3.89
N HIS A 28 5.08 15.87 4.59
CA HIS A 28 5.24 16.36 5.96
C HIS A 28 4.33 15.67 6.96
N GLY A 29 3.60 14.64 6.56
CA GLY A 29 2.67 13.97 7.46
C GLY A 29 3.32 12.95 8.36
N VAL A 30 2.51 12.36 9.23
CA VAL A 30 2.98 11.29 10.10
C VAL A 30 3.09 9.99 9.33
N LEU A 31 3.77 9.02 9.93
CA LEU A 31 3.98 7.72 9.32
C LEU A 31 2.80 6.79 9.55
N TYR A 32 2.54 5.94 8.57
CA TYR A 32 1.56 4.86 8.71
C TYR A 32 2.12 3.59 8.09
N GLU A 33 1.55 2.47 8.50
CA GLU A 33 1.91 1.17 7.96
C GLU A 33 0.71 0.59 7.24
N VAL A 34 0.92 -0.05 6.10
CA VAL A 34 -0.14 -0.74 5.38
C VAL A 34 -0.32 -2.11 6.01
N ILE A 35 -1.51 -2.37 6.54
CA ILE A 35 -1.79 -3.58 7.30
C ILE A 35 -2.42 -4.66 6.43
N GLU A 36 -3.36 -4.26 5.59
CA GLU A 36 -4.14 -5.22 4.84
C GLU A 36 -4.77 -4.57 3.63
N ILE A 37 -4.90 -5.30 2.54
CA ILE A 37 -5.61 -4.80 1.37
C ILE A 37 -7.08 -5.15 1.54
N LEU A 38 -7.95 -4.14 1.52
CA LEU A 38 -9.37 -4.34 1.75
C LEU A 38 -10.12 -4.67 0.46
N ASP A 39 -9.79 -3.95 -0.61
CA ASP A 39 -10.39 -4.20 -1.92
C ASP A 39 -9.45 -3.61 -2.98
N ASN A 40 -9.91 -3.53 -4.22
CA ASN A 40 -9.03 -3.05 -5.29
C ASN A 40 -8.79 -1.55 -5.28
N LYS A 41 -9.35 -0.82 -4.31
CA LYS A 41 -9.19 0.62 -4.22
C LYS A 41 -8.67 1.11 -2.87
N ARG A 42 -8.77 0.28 -1.83
CA ARG A 42 -8.45 0.73 -0.47
C ARG A 42 -7.68 -0.30 0.31
N ALA A 43 -6.90 0.17 1.24
CA ALA A 43 -6.18 -0.66 2.19
C ALA A 43 -6.45 -0.18 3.60
N LEU A 44 -6.32 -1.09 4.55
CA LEU A 44 -6.34 -0.74 5.95
C LEU A 44 -4.94 -0.27 6.32
N ILE A 45 -4.83 0.89 6.91
CA ILE A 45 -3.57 1.42 7.38
C ILE A 45 -3.64 1.66 8.88
N ARG A 46 -2.48 1.69 9.51
CA ARG A 46 -2.38 2.02 10.94
C ARG A 46 -1.39 3.15 11.10
N VAL A 47 -1.82 4.22 11.75
CA VAL A 47 -0.94 5.33 12.07
C VAL A 47 0.00 4.86 13.18
N ILE A 48 1.29 4.96 12.94
CA ILE A 48 2.27 4.36 13.85
C ILE A 48 2.25 4.98 15.23
N ASP A 49 2.18 6.30 15.31
CA ASP A 49 2.24 6.98 16.60
C ASP A 49 1.03 6.71 17.48
N THR A 50 -0.15 6.61 16.90
CA THR A 50 -1.38 6.52 17.68
C THR A 50 -1.99 5.13 17.67
N GLY A 51 -1.62 4.30 16.71
CA GLY A 51 -2.25 3.00 16.54
C GLY A 51 -3.62 3.06 15.90
N GLU A 52 -4.08 4.24 15.48
CA GLU A 52 -5.37 4.37 14.81
C GLU A 52 -5.34 3.66 13.47
N GLU A 53 -6.45 3.02 13.13
CA GLU A 53 -6.58 2.33 11.86
C GLU A 53 -7.68 2.96 11.04
N ALA A 54 -7.50 2.95 9.73
CA ALA A 54 -8.48 3.54 8.82
C ALA A 54 -8.30 2.96 7.42
N ALA A 55 -9.38 3.00 6.66
CA ALA A 55 -9.30 2.67 5.24
C ALA A 55 -8.71 3.87 4.49
N TYR A 56 -7.82 3.60 3.55
CA TYR A 56 -7.13 4.67 2.83
C TYR A 56 -6.98 4.26 1.37
N SER A 57 -7.05 5.24 0.48
CA SER A 57 -7.00 4.98 -0.96
C SER A 57 -5.66 4.43 -1.39
N LEU A 58 -5.68 3.37 -2.20
CA LEU A 58 -4.46 2.81 -2.77
C LEU A 58 -3.75 3.84 -3.64
N ASP A 59 -4.49 4.66 -4.38
CA ASP A 59 -3.87 5.70 -5.21
C ASP A 59 -3.05 6.65 -4.37
N LYS A 60 -3.55 7.01 -3.19
CA LYS A 60 -2.82 7.90 -2.31
C LYS A 60 -1.61 7.21 -1.69
N ILE A 61 -1.76 5.94 -1.35
CA ILE A 61 -0.63 5.18 -0.81
C ILE A 61 0.51 5.15 -1.82
N PHE A 62 0.20 4.86 -3.08
CA PHE A 62 1.24 4.82 -4.09
C PHE A 62 1.90 6.19 -4.31
N ALA A 63 1.16 7.25 -4.11
CA ALA A 63 1.68 8.61 -4.27
C ALA A 63 2.43 9.11 -3.04
N ASP A 64 2.16 8.54 -1.88
CA ASP A 64 2.80 8.98 -0.64
C ASP A 64 4.26 8.56 -0.60
N PRO A 65 5.14 9.37 -0.02
CA PRO A 65 6.55 9.02 0.03
C PRO A 65 6.80 7.84 0.96
N THR A 66 7.77 7.05 0.57
CA THR A 66 8.24 5.97 1.44
C THR A 66 9.14 6.55 2.52
N ASP A 67 9.20 5.86 3.59
CA ASP A 67 10.06 6.31 4.68
C ASP A 67 11.45 5.68 4.54
#